data_3ff2e3db0cca3f175ab6736e051798d2
#
_entry.id   3ff2e3db0cca3f175ab6736e051798d2
#
_cell.length_a   1.000
_cell.length_b   1.000
_cell.length_c   1.000
_cell.angle_alpha   90.00
_cell.angle_beta   90.00
_cell.angle_gamma   90.00
#
_symmetry.space_group_name_H-M   'P 1'
#
loop_
_entity.id
_entity.type
_entity.pdbx_description
1 polymer ?
#
loop_
_entity_poly.entity_id
_entity_poly.type
_entity_poly.pdbx_seq_one_letter_code
_entity_poly.pdbx_strand_id
1 'polypeptide(L)'
;MVNKNQLTTKEKNRNKFAYFWISFYIIILSLTNILLTFLISHLSILSIIIALAIVIVSAIWTWRQPFQDNILCLHLHDVSNMLGGILLGILAAYWLSSQEKLISFLIPIAIIDFISFTRFGIWTPNRKLIENKTIAKRLSICMPIPGFSGLYQITGVGDMFVFALIVGSTLKIW
;
A
#
# COMPACT_ATOMS: atom_id res chain seq x y z
N MET A 1 41.72 1.20 15.29
CA MET A 1 40.95 2.42 14.90
C MET A 1 40.28 2.19 13.57
N VAL A 2 38.96 2.02 13.52
CA VAL A 2 38.25 1.88 12.25
C VAL A 2 38.11 3.26 11.62
N ASN A 3 38.60 3.41 10.40
CA ASN A 3 38.64 4.68 9.68
C ASN A 3 37.21 5.17 9.41
N LYS A 4 36.85 6.35 9.96
CA LYS A 4 35.52 6.96 9.85
C LYS A 4 35.01 7.06 8.40
N ASN A 5 35.93 7.22 7.45
CA ASN A 5 35.62 7.30 6.00
C ASN A 5 35.21 5.94 5.38
N GLN A 6 35.70 4.82 5.93
CA GLN A 6 35.28 3.49 5.46
C GLN A 6 33.88 3.11 5.98
N LEU A 7 33.53 3.52 7.18
CA LEU A 7 32.18 3.33 7.74
C LEU A 7 31.13 4.09 6.94
N THR A 8 31.39 5.34 6.58
CA THR A 8 30.46 6.16 5.78
C THR A 8 30.24 5.62 4.37
N THR A 9 31.29 5.09 3.75
CA THR A 9 31.18 4.48 2.40
C THR A 9 30.38 3.18 2.44
N LYS A 10 30.59 2.35 3.46
CA LYS A 10 29.84 1.10 3.66
C LYS A 10 28.36 1.35 3.96
N GLU A 11 28.04 2.34 4.77
CA GLU A 11 26.65 2.77 5.04
C GLU A 11 25.98 3.32 3.78
N LYS A 12 26.68 4.14 3.00
CA LYS A 12 26.15 4.69 1.76
C LYS A 12 25.82 3.60 0.72
N ASN A 13 26.69 2.58 0.60
CA ASN A 13 26.43 1.46 -0.30
C ASN A 13 25.28 0.58 0.21
N ARG A 14 25.18 0.36 1.51
CA ARG A 14 24.06 -0.36 2.14
C ARG A 14 22.73 0.34 1.87
N ASN A 15 22.67 1.65 2.01
CA ASN A 15 21.47 2.42 1.74
C ASN A 15 21.06 2.38 0.27
N LYS A 16 22.02 2.47 -0.67
CA LYS A 16 21.74 2.31 -2.12
C LYS A 16 21.13 0.95 -2.43
N PHE A 17 21.65 -0.10 -1.82
CA PHE A 17 21.13 -1.46 -1.98
C PHE A 17 19.69 -1.58 -1.43
N ALA A 18 19.40 -0.99 -0.28
CA ALA A 18 18.05 -0.96 0.26
C ALA A 18 17.08 -0.21 -0.66
N TYR A 19 17.45 0.97 -1.18
CA TYR A 19 16.62 1.72 -2.12
C TYR A 19 16.36 0.95 -3.42
N PHE A 20 17.34 0.20 -3.93
CA PHE A 20 17.15 -0.66 -5.09
C PHE A 20 16.05 -1.71 -4.83
N TRP A 21 16.11 -2.42 -3.71
CA TRP A 21 15.10 -3.43 -3.36
C TRP A 21 13.71 -2.82 -3.10
N ILE A 22 13.64 -1.69 -2.43
CA ILE A 22 12.37 -0.98 -2.22
C ILE A 22 11.76 -0.60 -3.57
N SER A 23 12.52 0.00 -4.48
CA SER A 23 12.05 0.37 -5.82
C SER A 23 11.60 -0.85 -6.62
N PHE A 24 12.35 -1.95 -6.55
CA PHE A 24 12.01 -3.21 -7.20
C PHE A 24 10.67 -3.78 -6.69
N TYR A 25 10.45 -3.79 -5.38
CA TYR A 25 9.19 -4.22 -4.80
C TYR A 25 8.03 -3.32 -5.19
N ILE A 26 8.23 -1.99 -5.20
CA ILE A 26 7.20 -1.03 -5.63
C ILE A 26 6.78 -1.33 -7.07
N ILE A 27 7.72 -1.56 -7.97
CA ILE A 27 7.43 -1.88 -9.38
C ILE A 27 6.63 -3.19 -9.48
N ILE A 28 7.05 -4.25 -8.80
CA ILE A 28 6.35 -5.54 -8.81
C ILE A 28 4.94 -5.39 -8.25
N LEU A 29 4.78 -4.74 -7.11
CA LEU A 29 3.46 -4.53 -6.49
C LEU A 29 2.55 -3.68 -7.36
N SER A 30 3.09 -2.66 -8.05
CA SER A 30 2.32 -1.84 -8.99
C SER A 30 1.85 -2.66 -10.20
N LEU A 31 2.73 -3.48 -10.79
CA LEU A 31 2.36 -4.36 -11.90
C LEU A 31 1.32 -5.40 -11.47
N THR A 32 1.50 -5.99 -10.29
CA THR A 32 0.53 -6.93 -9.72
C THR A 32 -0.83 -6.25 -9.48
N ASN A 33 -0.83 -5.02 -8.97
CA ASN A 33 -2.06 -4.24 -8.78
C ASN A 33 -2.77 -3.99 -10.11
N ILE A 34 -2.06 -3.56 -11.17
CA ILE A 34 -2.64 -3.37 -12.51
C ILE A 34 -3.27 -4.65 -12.99
N LEU A 35 -2.53 -5.76 -12.96
CA LEU A 35 -3.00 -7.06 -13.44
C LEU A 35 -4.24 -7.54 -12.67
N LEU A 36 -4.20 -7.49 -11.34
CA LEU A 36 -5.33 -7.90 -10.50
C LEU A 36 -6.53 -6.99 -10.70
N THR A 37 -6.33 -5.66 -10.79
CA THR A 37 -7.42 -4.71 -11.07
C THR A 37 -8.08 -5.03 -12.40
N PHE A 38 -7.30 -5.28 -13.44
CA PHE A 38 -7.81 -5.68 -14.75
C PHE A 38 -8.63 -6.97 -14.66
N LEU A 39 -8.11 -8.03 -14.05
CA LEU A 39 -8.79 -9.31 -13.92
C LEU A 39 -10.09 -9.20 -13.09
N ILE A 40 -10.03 -8.50 -11.96
CA ILE A 40 -11.15 -8.36 -11.03
C ILE A 40 -12.24 -7.44 -11.61
N SER A 41 -11.89 -6.44 -12.42
CA SER A 41 -12.85 -5.51 -13.04
C SER A 41 -13.85 -6.19 -13.98
N HIS A 42 -13.53 -7.39 -14.46
CA HIS A 42 -14.41 -8.21 -15.27
C HIS A 42 -15.43 -9.03 -14.46
N LEU A 43 -15.27 -9.08 -13.12
CA LEU A 43 -16.20 -9.79 -12.25
C LEU A 43 -17.47 -8.97 -12.00
N SER A 44 -18.55 -9.66 -11.64
CA SER A 44 -19.78 -8.98 -11.23
C SER A 44 -19.57 -8.19 -9.93
N ILE A 45 -20.31 -7.11 -9.74
CA ILE A 45 -20.26 -6.30 -8.51
C ILE A 45 -20.52 -7.16 -7.27
N LEU A 46 -21.47 -8.09 -7.37
CA LEU A 46 -21.79 -9.00 -6.26
C LEU A 46 -20.59 -9.87 -5.88
N SER A 47 -19.87 -10.41 -6.87
CA SER A 47 -18.64 -11.20 -6.63
C SER A 47 -17.55 -10.36 -5.95
N ILE A 48 -17.41 -9.09 -6.34
CA ILE A 48 -16.44 -8.17 -5.74
C ILE A 48 -16.81 -7.87 -4.28
N ILE A 49 -18.10 -7.67 -3.98
CA ILE A 49 -18.57 -7.43 -2.61
C ILE A 49 -18.33 -8.67 -1.73
N ILE A 50 -18.63 -9.86 -2.23
CA ILE A 50 -18.38 -11.11 -1.49
C ILE A 50 -16.87 -11.30 -1.24
N ALA A 51 -16.04 -11.08 -2.25
CA ALA A 51 -14.58 -11.14 -2.10
C ALA A 51 -14.08 -10.13 -1.06
N LEU A 52 -14.59 -8.90 -1.09
CA LEU A 52 -14.24 -7.88 -0.10
C LEU A 52 -14.64 -8.28 1.32
N ALA A 53 -15.83 -8.87 1.51
CA ALA A 53 -16.25 -9.36 2.81
C ALA A 53 -15.30 -10.44 3.36
N ILE A 54 -14.88 -11.39 2.52
CA ILE A 54 -13.89 -12.43 2.88
C ILE A 54 -12.55 -11.79 3.28
N VAL A 55 -12.09 -10.82 2.50
CA VAL A 55 -10.82 -10.11 2.75
C VAL A 55 -10.90 -9.32 4.07
N ILE A 56 -12.02 -8.66 4.37
CA ILE A 56 -12.22 -7.94 5.64
C ILE A 56 -12.17 -8.91 6.82
N VAL A 57 -12.85 -10.05 6.74
CA VAL A 57 -12.80 -11.08 7.80
C VAL A 57 -11.37 -11.58 8.01
N SER A 58 -10.64 -11.86 6.92
CA SER A 58 -9.23 -12.25 6.97
C SER A 58 -8.35 -11.16 7.60
N ALA A 59 -8.55 -9.90 7.22
CA ALA A 59 -7.82 -8.76 7.77
C ALA A 59 -8.08 -8.58 9.27
N ILE A 60 -9.33 -8.71 9.72
CA ILE A 60 -9.70 -8.63 11.15
C ILE A 60 -9.04 -9.80 11.92
N TRP A 61 -9.05 -11.01 11.36
CA TRP A 61 -8.43 -12.16 12.00
C TRP A 61 -6.92 -11.98 12.14
N THR A 62 -6.22 -11.59 11.07
CA THR A 62 -4.78 -11.33 11.09
C THR A 62 -4.39 -10.15 11.98
N TRP A 63 -5.27 -9.12 12.09
CA TRP A 63 -5.06 -7.97 12.97
C TRP A 63 -4.96 -8.35 14.44
N ARG A 64 -5.68 -9.39 14.87
CA ARG A 64 -5.70 -9.88 16.25
C ARG A 64 -4.47 -10.72 16.60
N GLN A 65 -3.75 -11.24 15.62
CA GLN A 65 -2.58 -12.08 15.85
C GLN A 65 -1.32 -11.24 16.16
N PRO A 66 -0.40 -11.77 16.99
CA PRO A 66 0.89 -11.11 17.20
C PRO A 66 1.70 -11.10 15.90
N PHE A 67 2.11 -9.92 15.48
CA PHE A 67 2.67 -9.63 14.14
C PHE A 67 4.07 -10.26 13.90
N GLN A 68 4.74 -10.75 14.96
CA GLN A 68 6.15 -11.14 14.88
C GLN A 68 6.41 -12.66 14.86
N ASP A 69 5.43 -13.47 15.22
CA ASP A 69 5.71 -14.88 15.53
C ASP A 69 5.27 -15.87 14.45
N ASN A 70 4.53 -15.42 13.42
CA ASN A 70 4.02 -16.32 12.38
C ASN A 70 4.15 -15.73 10.99
N ILE A 71 5.09 -16.24 10.19
CA ILE A 71 5.35 -15.84 8.81
C ILE A 71 4.09 -15.98 7.93
N LEU A 72 3.32 -17.06 8.14
CA LEU A 72 2.09 -17.29 7.38
C LEU A 72 1.04 -16.19 7.67
N CYS A 73 0.90 -15.82 8.93
CA CYS A 73 -0.02 -14.75 9.35
C CYS A 73 0.37 -13.40 8.73
N LEU A 74 1.68 -13.12 8.64
CA LEU A 74 2.20 -11.94 8.00
C LEU A 74 1.86 -11.89 6.51
N HIS A 75 2.14 -12.97 5.77
CA HIS A 75 1.84 -13.05 4.35
C HIS A 75 0.33 -12.94 4.08
N LEU A 76 -0.50 -13.59 4.91
CA LEU A 76 -1.95 -13.47 4.80
C LEU A 76 -2.43 -12.04 5.07
N HIS A 77 -1.80 -11.36 6.02
CA HIS A 77 -2.08 -9.95 6.31
C HIS A 77 -1.73 -9.04 5.13
N ASP A 78 -0.55 -9.20 4.55
CA ASP A 78 -0.10 -8.41 3.40
C ASP A 78 -0.97 -8.65 2.17
N VAL A 79 -1.34 -9.92 1.90
CA VAL A 79 -2.27 -10.27 0.82
C VAL A 79 -3.66 -9.68 1.07
N SER A 80 -4.17 -9.74 2.30
CA SER A 80 -5.46 -9.13 2.66
C SER A 80 -5.45 -7.62 2.48
N ASN A 81 -4.38 -6.96 2.88
CA ASN A 81 -4.20 -5.52 2.70
C ASN A 81 -4.17 -5.13 1.20
N MET A 82 -3.41 -5.87 0.40
CA MET A 82 -3.30 -5.64 -1.04
C MET A 82 -4.66 -5.84 -1.73
N LEU A 83 -5.30 -6.98 -1.51
CA LEU A 83 -6.59 -7.28 -2.11
C LEU A 83 -7.69 -6.34 -1.61
N GLY A 84 -7.69 -6.00 -0.33
CA GLY A 84 -8.62 -5.04 0.25
C GLY A 84 -8.53 -3.67 -0.41
N GLY A 85 -7.32 -3.14 -0.58
CA GLY A 85 -7.08 -1.90 -1.30
C GLY A 85 -7.57 -1.95 -2.75
N ILE A 86 -7.24 -3.03 -3.48
CA ILE A 86 -7.65 -3.22 -4.88
C ILE A 86 -9.18 -3.31 -5.01
N LEU A 87 -9.84 -4.16 -4.22
CA LEU A 87 -11.29 -4.36 -4.27
C LEU A 87 -12.05 -3.08 -3.94
N LEU A 88 -11.61 -2.34 -2.90
CA LEU A 88 -12.19 -1.04 -2.56
C LEU A 88 -11.98 -0.01 -3.67
N GLY A 89 -10.79 0.03 -4.29
CA GLY A 89 -10.51 0.92 -5.40
C GLY A 89 -11.40 0.64 -6.62
N ILE A 90 -11.61 -0.64 -6.96
CA ILE A 90 -12.50 -1.05 -8.03
C ILE A 90 -13.96 -0.68 -7.72
N LEU A 91 -14.44 -0.92 -6.49
CA LEU A 91 -15.79 -0.52 -6.08
C LEU A 91 -15.98 0.99 -6.16
N ALA A 92 -14.98 1.76 -5.71
CA ALA A 92 -15.02 3.22 -5.84
C ALA A 92 -15.03 3.66 -7.31
N ALA A 93 -14.33 2.96 -8.21
CA ALA A 93 -14.35 3.21 -9.64
C ALA A 93 -15.75 3.00 -10.27
N TYR A 94 -16.59 2.13 -9.69
CA TYR A 94 -18.00 2.03 -10.12
C TYR A 94 -18.80 3.29 -9.80
N TRP A 95 -18.49 3.97 -8.71
CA TRP A 95 -19.18 5.20 -8.30
C TRP A 95 -18.62 6.45 -9.00
N LEU A 96 -17.31 6.45 -9.26
CA LEU A 96 -16.59 7.55 -9.89
C LEU A 96 -16.47 7.33 -11.41
N SER A 97 -17.60 7.04 -12.05
CA SER A 97 -17.69 6.64 -13.47
C SER A 97 -17.44 7.77 -14.48
N SER A 98 -17.18 9.00 -14.04
CA SER A 98 -16.85 10.12 -14.93
C SER A 98 -15.50 10.74 -14.56
N GLN A 99 -14.78 11.28 -15.56
CA GLN A 99 -13.49 11.94 -15.35
C GLN A 99 -13.59 13.08 -14.33
N GLU A 100 -14.65 13.86 -14.37
CA GLU A 100 -14.87 14.97 -13.45
C GLU A 100 -14.98 14.51 -12.01
N LYS A 101 -15.75 13.44 -11.74
CA LYS A 101 -15.90 12.85 -10.41
C LYS A 101 -14.56 12.29 -9.91
N LEU A 102 -13.82 11.60 -10.79
CA LEU A 102 -12.53 11.02 -10.47
C LEU A 102 -11.52 12.13 -10.09
N ILE A 103 -11.41 13.18 -10.89
CA ILE A 103 -10.53 14.30 -10.64
C ILE A 103 -10.93 15.03 -9.35
N SER A 104 -12.23 15.29 -9.14
CA SER A 104 -12.75 15.93 -7.93
C SER A 104 -12.49 15.11 -6.67
N PHE A 105 -12.37 13.80 -6.77
CA PHE A 105 -12.01 12.92 -5.67
C PHE A 105 -10.50 12.84 -5.43
N LEU A 106 -9.69 12.76 -6.50
CA LEU A 106 -8.24 12.59 -6.40
C LEU A 106 -7.51 13.87 -5.96
N ILE A 107 -7.97 15.05 -6.39
CA ILE A 107 -7.35 16.33 -6.01
C ILE A 107 -7.32 16.54 -4.50
N PRO A 108 -8.43 16.42 -3.74
CA PRO A 108 -8.40 16.55 -2.29
C PRO A 108 -7.48 15.54 -1.62
N ILE A 109 -7.45 14.27 -2.09
CA ILE A 109 -6.56 13.25 -1.55
C ILE A 109 -5.10 13.65 -1.75
N ALA A 110 -4.72 14.07 -2.96
CA ALA A 110 -3.37 14.49 -3.27
C ALA A 110 -2.93 15.72 -2.44
N ILE A 111 -3.85 16.67 -2.24
CA ILE A 111 -3.60 17.85 -1.40
C ILE A 111 -3.39 17.44 0.06
N ILE A 112 -4.25 16.58 0.62
CA ILE A 112 -4.13 16.09 2.01
C ILE A 112 -2.82 15.33 2.19
N ASP A 113 -2.46 14.46 1.22
CA ASP A 113 -1.21 13.73 1.25
C ASP A 113 -0.01 14.70 1.22
N PHE A 114 -0.01 15.65 0.30
CA PHE A 114 1.05 16.66 0.22
C PHE A 114 1.18 17.46 1.52
N ILE A 115 0.06 17.94 2.07
CA ILE A 115 0.06 18.69 3.34
C ILE A 115 0.61 17.84 4.48
N SER A 116 0.32 16.51 4.49
CA SER A 116 0.78 15.59 5.55
C SER A 116 2.30 15.54 5.69
N PHE A 117 3.05 15.80 4.62
CA PHE A 117 4.52 15.86 4.63
C PHE A 117 5.07 17.25 4.96
N THR A 118 4.23 18.27 5.06
CA THR A 118 4.63 19.63 5.41
C THR A 118 4.57 19.86 6.94
N ARG A 119 5.09 21.01 7.38
CA ARG A 119 4.98 21.44 8.79
C ARG A 119 3.53 21.63 9.24
N PHE A 120 2.62 21.94 8.32
CA PHE A 120 1.20 22.13 8.60
C PHE A 120 0.43 20.81 8.73
N GLY A 121 1.01 19.70 8.31
CA GLY A 121 0.38 18.38 8.30
C GLY A 121 0.32 17.65 9.64
N ILE A 122 0.83 18.23 10.74
CA ILE A 122 0.84 17.62 12.08
C ILE A 122 -0.55 17.19 12.54
N TRP A 123 -1.59 17.89 12.08
CA TRP A 123 -3.00 17.62 12.44
C TRP A 123 -3.69 16.63 11.50
N THR A 124 -3.07 16.26 10.37
CA THR A 124 -3.70 15.36 9.41
C THR A 124 -3.76 13.92 9.96
N PRO A 125 -4.86 13.20 9.73
CA PRO A 125 -4.98 11.79 10.11
C PRO A 125 -3.85 10.94 9.52
N ASN A 126 -3.44 11.24 8.29
CA ASN A 126 -2.39 10.51 7.56
C ASN A 126 -1.04 10.60 8.30
N ARG A 127 -0.66 11.79 8.75
CA ARG A 127 0.56 11.96 9.54
C ARG A 127 0.53 11.20 10.86
N LYS A 128 -0.60 11.25 11.58
CA LYS A 128 -0.78 10.50 12.83
C LYS A 128 -0.67 8.99 12.62
N LEU A 129 -1.17 8.47 11.49
CA LEU A 129 -1.04 7.07 11.11
C LEU A 129 0.43 6.71 10.86
N ILE A 130 1.17 7.54 10.12
CA ILE A 130 2.59 7.32 9.80
C ILE A 130 3.45 7.37 11.08
N GLU A 131 3.17 8.27 11.99
CA GLU A 131 3.89 8.41 13.27
C GLU A 131 3.64 7.21 14.20
N ASN A 132 2.49 6.57 14.14
CA ASN A 132 2.21 5.34 14.86
C ASN A 132 2.76 4.13 14.11
N LYS A 133 4.01 3.79 14.36
CA LYS A 133 4.74 2.71 13.68
C LYS A 133 4.01 1.36 13.68
N THR A 134 3.25 1.06 14.73
CA THR A 134 2.48 -0.19 14.82
C THR A 134 1.31 -0.21 13.87
N ILE A 135 0.53 0.87 13.84
CA ILE A 135 -0.61 1.01 12.93
C ILE A 135 -0.13 1.12 11.48
N ALA A 136 0.91 1.92 11.25
CA ALA A 136 1.49 2.10 9.92
C ALA A 136 1.95 0.76 9.32
N LYS A 137 2.64 -0.10 10.11
CA LYS A 137 3.01 -1.45 9.66
C LYS A 137 1.80 -2.34 9.35
N ARG A 138 0.73 -2.22 10.13
CA ARG A 138 -0.49 -3.02 9.91
C ARG A 138 -1.32 -2.56 8.71
N LEU A 139 -1.18 -1.31 8.30
CA LEU A 139 -1.84 -0.75 7.10
C LEU A 139 -0.91 -0.69 5.89
N SER A 140 0.20 -1.40 5.93
CA SER A 140 1.18 -1.43 4.84
C SER A 140 1.51 -2.86 4.46
N ILE A 141 1.95 -3.04 3.23
CA ILE A 141 2.60 -4.26 2.77
C ILE A 141 4.05 -4.20 3.20
N CYS A 142 4.49 -5.19 3.97
CA CYS A 142 5.81 -5.25 4.57
C CYS A 142 6.63 -6.36 3.93
N MET A 143 7.81 -6.04 3.41
CA MET A 143 8.70 -7.00 2.76
C MET A 143 10.08 -7.05 3.44
N PRO A 144 10.73 -8.22 3.47
CA PRO A 144 12.10 -8.32 3.93
C PRO A 144 13.06 -7.75 2.87
N ILE A 145 14.03 -6.94 3.30
CA ILE A 145 15.09 -6.48 2.42
C ILE A 145 16.34 -7.33 2.68
N PRO A 146 16.92 -7.98 1.65
CA PRO A 146 18.12 -8.78 1.80
C PRO A 146 19.27 -7.98 2.44
N GLY A 147 19.93 -8.57 3.45
CA GLY A 147 21.02 -7.90 4.17
C GLY A 147 20.59 -6.92 5.27
N PHE A 148 19.29 -6.82 5.57
CA PHE A 148 18.75 -6.03 6.67
C PHE A 148 17.90 -6.92 7.59
N SER A 149 17.95 -6.61 8.89
CA SER A 149 17.09 -7.27 9.87
C SER A 149 15.73 -6.58 9.92
N GLY A 150 14.64 -7.37 9.80
CA GLY A 150 13.27 -6.91 9.96
C GLY A 150 12.53 -6.65 8.66
N LEU A 151 11.28 -6.20 8.81
CA LEU A 151 10.35 -5.95 7.72
C LEU A 151 10.25 -4.46 7.47
N TYR A 152 10.31 -4.12 6.20
CA TYR A 152 10.22 -2.73 5.73
C TYR A 152 8.87 -2.50 5.07
N GLN A 153 8.26 -1.38 5.40
CA GLN A 153 7.03 -0.93 4.74
C GLN A 153 7.38 -0.51 3.31
N ILE A 154 6.73 -1.13 2.34
CA ILE A 154 6.95 -0.85 0.91
C ILE A 154 5.88 0.10 0.38
N THR A 155 4.61 -0.19 0.68
CA THR A 155 3.47 0.59 0.21
C THR A 155 2.30 0.46 1.17
N GLY A 156 1.46 1.49 1.27
CA GLY A 156 0.25 1.47 2.08
C GLY A 156 -0.95 0.88 1.34
N VAL A 157 -1.95 0.45 2.10
CA VAL A 157 -3.26 0.03 1.55
C VAL A 157 -3.92 1.17 0.78
N GLY A 158 -3.74 2.42 1.25
CA GLY A 158 -4.24 3.62 0.57
C GLY A 158 -3.66 3.80 -0.82
N ASP A 159 -2.36 3.54 -1.01
CA ASP A 159 -1.70 3.62 -2.31
C ASP A 159 -2.27 2.58 -3.28
N MET A 160 -2.49 1.35 -2.78
CA MET A 160 -3.11 0.28 -3.56
C MET A 160 -4.54 0.62 -3.97
N PHE A 161 -5.31 1.22 -3.07
CA PHE A 161 -6.66 1.71 -3.33
C PHE A 161 -6.67 2.79 -4.43
N VAL A 162 -5.86 3.85 -4.29
CA VAL A 162 -5.82 4.96 -5.25
C VAL A 162 -5.37 4.46 -6.63
N PHE A 163 -4.38 3.57 -6.66
CA PHE A 163 -3.87 3.01 -7.89
C PHE A 163 -4.93 2.14 -8.59
N ALA A 164 -5.60 1.26 -7.87
CA ALA A 164 -6.69 0.44 -8.38
C ALA A 164 -7.91 1.27 -8.82
N LEU A 165 -8.20 2.36 -8.12
CA LEU A 165 -9.24 3.32 -8.49
C LEU A 165 -8.92 3.97 -9.83
N ILE A 166 -7.70 4.45 -10.05
CA ILE A 166 -7.29 5.08 -11.31
C ILE A 166 -7.38 4.07 -12.45
N VAL A 167 -6.78 2.88 -12.29
CA VAL A 167 -6.80 1.83 -13.31
C VAL A 167 -8.24 1.36 -13.60
N GLY A 168 -9.03 1.08 -12.55
CA GLY A 168 -10.42 0.62 -12.69
C GLY A 168 -11.32 1.68 -13.35
N SER A 169 -11.13 2.96 -13.03
CA SER A 169 -11.87 4.05 -13.68
C SER A 169 -11.47 4.20 -15.14
N THR A 170 -10.20 4.07 -15.48
CA THR A 170 -9.72 4.13 -16.87
C THR A 170 -10.32 3.01 -17.70
N LEU A 171 -10.37 1.78 -17.18
CA LEU A 171 -10.96 0.62 -17.86
C LEU A 171 -12.46 0.76 -18.11
N LYS A 172 -13.17 1.64 -17.40
CA LYS A 172 -14.62 1.86 -17.54
C LYS A 172 -14.98 3.05 -18.39
N ILE A 173 -14.09 4.04 -18.47
CA ILE A 173 -14.30 5.25 -19.25
C ILE A 173 -13.98 5.01 -20.74
N TRP A 174 -13.18 3.99 -21.04
CA TRP A 174 -12.80 3.55 -22.39
C TRP A 174 -13.45 2.21 -22.73
#